data_ec982bda7c1e4e99d6a3a856aa789434
#
_entry.id   ec982bda7c1e4e99d6a3a856aa789434
#
_cell.length_a   1.000
_cell.length_b   1.000
_cell.length_c   1.000
_cell.angle_alpha   90.00
_cell.angle_beta   90.00
_cell.angle_gamma   90.00
#
_symmetry.space_group_name_H-M   'P 1'
#
loop_
_entity.id
_entity.type
_entity.pdbx_description
1 polymer ?
#
loop_
_entity_poly.entity_id
_entity_poly.type
_entity_poly.pdbx_seq_one_letter_code
_entity_poly.pdbx_strand_id
1 'polypeptide(L)'
;MKPTPQSLSGLWPFIRPYRWQVACAGLFLVLAAGTTLAFPWALRTLIDQGLVEGASPDVLATKFVERFLVAVALAIFSAARFYTVSWLGERITVDVKNKVYAHVLQQSPTFFETTHSGEVLSRLSSDATLIQTVVGSSLSMGLRNLVMGVGAMAMLVWTNPWLMFQVKVVMALVEHTNVY
;
A
#
# COMPACT_ATOMS: atom_id res chain seq x y z
N MET A 1 -11.93 -1.60 27.80
CA MET A 1 -11.00 -0.47 27.53
C MET A 1 -11.01 -0.20 26.02
N LYS A 2 -11.41 0.99 25.57
CA LYS A 2 -11.37 1.37 24.17
C LYS A 2 -9.89 1.53 23.75
N PRO A 3 -9.42 0.89 22.68
CA PRO A 3 -8.06 1.09 22.20
C PRO A 3 -7.92 2.55 21.73
N THR A 4 -7.14 3.32 22.46
CA THR A 4 -6.79 4.68 22.06
C THR A 4 -5.71 4.61 20.96
N PRO A 5 -5.67 5.57 20.01
CA PRO A 5 -4.71 5.57 18.89
C PRO A 5 -3.23 5.68 19.29
N GLN A 6 -2.95 5.70 20.60
CA GLN A 6 -1.58 5.67 21.15
C GLN A 6 -0.84 4.34 20.90
N SER A 7 -1.54 3.27 20.50
CA SER A 7 -0.93 1.96 20.24
C SER A 7 0.04 1.92 19.05
N LEU A 8 -0.12 2.82 18.06
CA LEU A 8 0.77 2.88 16.89
C LEU A 8 2.10 3.58 17.20
N SER A 9 2.15 4.46 18.20
CA SER A 9 3.41 5.10 18.63
C SER A 9 4.41 4.10 19.22
N GLY A 10 3.92 3.00 19.79
CA GLY A 10 4.76 1.90 20.30
C GLY A 10 5.53 1.14 19.23
N LEU A 11 5.10 1.20 17.96
CA LEU A 11 5.80 0.56 16.83
C LEU A 11 6.92 1.43 16.25
N TRP A 12 6.94 2.72 16.53
CA TRP A 12 7.94 3.65 15.99
C TRP A 12 9.40 3.25 16.26
N PRO A 13 9.79 2.80 17.48
CA PRO A 13 11.15 2.34 17.76
C PRO A 13 11.59 1.15 16.87
N PHE A 14 10.63 0.29 16.44
CA PHE A 14 10.88 -0.86 15.59
C PHE A 14 10.95 -0.50 14.10
N ILE A 15 10.29 0.60 13.69
CA ILE A 15 10.31 1.09 12.31
C ILE A 15 11.57 1.92 12.04
N ARG A 16 12.04 2.66 13.03
CA ARG A 16 13.17 3.60 12.91
C ARG A 16 14.45 2.98 12.34
N PRO A 17 14.87 1.76 12.71
CA PRO A 17 16.05 1.11 12.14
C PRO A 17 15.93 0.89 10.63
N TYR A 18 14.70 0.71 10.12
CA TYR A 18 14.39 0.38 8.73
C TYR A 18 13.98 1.59 7.88
N ARG A 19 14.35 2.81 8.29
CA ARG A 19 13.95 4.06 7.61
C ARG A 19 14.25 4.08 6.11
N TRP A 20 15.35 3.49 5.68
CA TRP A 20 15.72 3.42 4.28
C TRP A 20 14.83 2.47 3.50
N GLN A 21 14.48 1.33 4.08
CA GLN A 21 13.56 0.36 3.49
C GLN A 21 12.14 0.94 3.40
N VAL A 22 11.72 1.70 4.42
CA VAL A 22 10.45 2.45 4.40
C VAL A 22 10.46 3.50 3.28
N ALA A 23 11.55 4.24 3.10
CA ALA A 23 11.71 5.20 2.01
C ALA A 23 11.66 4.51 0.63
N CYS A 24 12.35 3.37 0.46
CA CYS A 24 12.29 2.56 -0.76
C CYS A 24 10.87 2.03 -1.03
N ALA A 25 10.18 1.53 -0.01
CA ALA A 25 8.79 1.09 -0.14
C ALA A 25 7.86 2.23 -0.59
N GLY A 26 8.04 3.43 -0.01
CA GLY A 26 7.34 4.64 -0.43
C GLY A 26 7.64 5.05 -1.87
N LEU A 27 8.90 5.00 -2.29
CA LEU A 27 9.31 5.27 -3.66
C LEU A 27 8.64 4.29 -4.65
N PHE A 28 8.73 2.98 -4.40
CA PHE A 28 8.10 1.98 -5.24
C PHE A 28 6.57 2.09 -5.24
N LEU A 29 5.98 2.54 -4.15
CA LEU A 29 4.54 2.81 -4.07
C LEU A 29 4.15 3.95 -5.01
N VAL A 30 4.88 5.07 -5.00
CA VAL A 30 4.63 6.21 -5.87
C VAL A 30 4.85 5.83 -7.34
N LEU A 31 5.94 5.10 -7.65
CA LEU A 31 6.22 4.63 -9.00
C LEU A 31 5.14 3.68 -9.52
N ALA A 32 4.70 2.71 -8.70
CA ALA A 32 3.63 1.79 -9.06
C ALA A 32 2.29 2.51 -9.24
N ALA A 33 1.96 3.49 -8.40
CA ALA A 33 0.76 4.30 -8.55
C ALA A 33 0.80 5.16 -9.80
N GLY A 34 1.94 5.81 -10.08
CA GLY A 34 2.15 6.61 -11.29
C GLY A 34 2.00 5.81 -12.57
N THR A 35 2.62 4.63 -12.65
CA THR A 35 2.48 3.73 -13.81
C THR A 35 1.06 3.18 -13.95
N THR A 36 0.36 2.92 -12.84
CA THR A 36 -1.05 2.52 -12.87
C THR A 36 -1.94 3.61 -13.46
N LEU A 37 -1.72 4.87 -13.08
CA LEU A 37 -2.46 6.03 -13.60
C LEU A 37 -2.09 6.35 -15.06
N ALA A 38 -0.84 6.11 -15.45
CA ALA A 38 -0.39 6.32 -16.83
C ALA A 38 -0.95 5.27 -17.82
N PHE A 39 -1.30 4.08 -17.34
CA PHE A 39 -1.72 2.97 -18.19
C PHE A 39 -3.00 3.25 -19.01
N PRO A 40 -4.11 3.78 -18.43
CA PRO A 40 -5.31 4.14 -19.22
C PRO A 40 -5.03 5.23 -20.25
N TRP A 41 -4.20 6.23 -19.91
CA TRP A 41 -3.81 7.27 -20.83
C TRP A 41 -2.97 6.71 -21.99
N ALA A 42 -2.03 5.82 -21.67
CA ALA A 42 -1.25 5.11 -22.65
C ALA A 42 -2.12 4.32 -23.63
N LEU A 43 -3.12 3.59 -23.11
CA LEU A 43 -4.05 2.80 -23.91
C LEU A 43 -4.90 3.69 -24.84
N ARG A 44 -5.43 4.79 -24.30
CA ARG A 44 -6.20 5.77 -25.09
C ARG A 44 -5.40 6.30 -26.28
N THR A 45 -4.17 6.73 -26.07
CA THR A 45 -3.33 7.26 -27.15
C THR A 45 -2.95 6.21 -28.20
N LEU A 46 -2.89 4.92 -27.81
CA LEU A 46 -2.71 3.83 -28.78
C LEU A 46 -3.93 3.68 -29.69
N ILE A 47 -5.13 3.75 -29.12
CA ILE A 47 -6.38 3.61 -29.86
C ILE A 47 -6.56 4.83 -30.80
N ASP A 48 -6.43 6.04 -30.27
CA ASP A 48 -6.66 7.28 -31.00
C ASP A 48 -5.66 7.44 -32.16
N GLN A 49 -4.37 7.20 -31.95
CA GLN A 49 -3.32 7.42 -32.92
C GLN A 49 -2.96 6.20 -33.77
N GLY A 50 -3.18 4.98 -33.24
CA GLY A 50 -2.78 3.76 -33.93
C GLY A 50 -3.89 3.17 -34.79
N LEU A 51 -5.14 3.19 -34.34
CA LEU A 51 -6.25 2.52 -35.01
C LEU A 51 -7.14 3.47 -35.82
N VAL A 52 -7.27 4.73 -35.37
CA VAL A 52 -8.15 5.72 -36.01
C VAL A 52 -7.47 6.47 -37.14
N GLU A 53 -6.18 6.78 -37.03
CA GLU A 53 -5.44 7.57 -37.99
C GLU A 53 -4.80 6.73 -39.14
N GLY A 54 -5.01 5.41 -39.18
CA GLY A 54 -4.47 4.56 -40.26
C GLY A 54 -2.95 4.55 -40.31
N ALA A 55 -2.30 4.51 -39.14
CA ALA A 55 -0.84 4.55 -39.03
C ALA A 55 -0.17 3.38 -39.77
N SER A 56 1.03 3.64 -40.32
CA SER A 56 1.83 2.59 -40.95
C SER A 56 2.21 1.50 -39.94
N PRO A 57 2.41 0.24 -40.39
CA PRO A 57 2.75 -0.89 -39.51
C PRO A 57 3.94 -0.61 -38.58
N ASP A 58 4.94 0.14 -39.03
CA ASP A 58 6.14 0.48 -38.24
C ASP A 58 5.82 1.44 -37.09
N VAL A 59 4.97 2.42 -37.32
CA VAL A 59 4.52 3.36 -36.27
C VAL A 59 3.69 2.62 -35.24
N LEU A 60 2.81 1.72 -35.69
CA LEU A 60 2.00 0.89 -34.80
C LEU A 60 2.87 -0.02 -33.92
N ALA A 61 3.88 -0.68 -34.51
CA ALA A 61 4.81 -1.53 -33.78
C ALA A 61 5.58 -0.74 -32.69
N THR A 62 6.07 0.44 -33.03
CA THR A 62 6.77 1.32 -32.05
C THR A 62 5.86 1.71 -30.89
N LYS A 63 4.62 2.09 -31.18
CA LYS A 63 3.63 2.43 -30.15
C LYS A 63 3.28 1.23 -29.27
N PHE A 64 3.18 0.06 -29.83
CA PHE A 64 2.99 -1.18 -29.07
C PHE A 64 4.13 -1.45 -28.10
N VAL A 65 5.38 -1.32 -28.53
CA VAL A 65 6.57 -1.50 -27.69
C VAL A 65 6.60 -0.49 -26.56
N GLU A 66 6.32 0.79 -26.83
CA GLU A 66 6.24 1.82 -25.77
C GLU A 66 5.22 1.42 -24.68
N ARG A 67 4.04 0.93 -25.06
CA ARG A 67 2.98 0.53 -24.11
C ARG A 67 3.33 -0.75 -23.36
N PHE A 68 3.96 -1.68 -24.05
CA PHE A 68 4.49 -2.89 -23.43
C PHE A 68 5.53 -2.57 -22.35
N LEU A 69 6.42 -1.61 -22.60
CA LEU A 69 7.38 -1.15 -21.60
C LEU A 69 6.70 -0.51 -20.38
N VAL A 70 5.64 0.24 -20.56
CA VAL A 70 4.84 0.78 -19.43
C VAL A 70 4.23 -0.35 -18.61
N ALA A 71 3.68 -1.37 -19.25
CA ALA A 71 3.11 -2.54 -18.55
C ALA A 71 4.20 -3.34 -17.79
N VAL A 72 5.37 -3.52 -18.38
CA VAL A 72 6.52 -4.14 -17.73
C VAL A 72 6.99 -3.31 -16.53
N ALA A 73 7.09 -2.01 -16.67
CA ALA A 73 7.45 -1.10 -15.57
C ALA A 73 6.45 -1.20 -14.43
N LEU A 74 5.15 -1.22 -14.73
CA LEU A 74 4.08 -1.42 -13.74
C LEU A 74 4.24 -2.73 -12.98
N ALA A 75 4.53 -3.82 -13.69
CA ALA A 75 4.74 -5.13 -13.07
C ALA A 75 5.96 -5.13 -12.14
N ILE A 76 7.08 -4.57 -12.59
CA ILE A 76 8.33 -4.47 -11.82
C ILE A 76 8.12 -3.62 -10.56
N PHE A 77 7.57 -2.41 -10.67
CA PHE A 77 7.37 -1.53 -9.52
C PHE A 77 6.33 -2.09 -8.53
N SER A 78 5.29 -2.77 -9.01
CA SER A 78 4.31 -3.43 -8.17
C SER A 78 4.92 -4.61 -7.41
N ALA A 79 5.73 -5.43 -8.06
CA ALA A 79 6.44 -6.54 -7.45
C ALA A 79 7.48 -6.05 -6.43
N ALA A 80 8.29 -5.04 -6.78
CA ALA A 80 9.28 -4.46 -5.89
C ALA A 80 8.64 -3.84 -4.64
N ARG A 81 7.53 -3.11 -4.81
CA ARG A 81 6.74 -2.58 -3.70
C ARG A 81 6.24 -3.71 -2.80
N PHE A 82 5.59 -4.73 -3.37
CA PHE A 82 5.04 -5.84 -2.61
C PHE A 82 6.12 -6.55 -1.81
N TYR A 83 7.24 -6.88 -2.45
CA TYR A 83 8.38 -7.52 -1.80
C TYR A 83 8.94 -6.70 -0.63
N THR A 84 9.21 -5.41 -0.87
CA THR A 84 9.79 -4.53 0.15
C THR A 84 8.87 -4.35 1.34
N VAL A 85 7.56 -4.19 1.11
CA VAL A 85 6.56 -4.02 2.17
C VAL A 85 6.36 -5.32 2.96
N SER A 86 6.28 -6.47 2.29
CA SER A 86 6.14 -7.78 2.95
C SER A 86 7.36 -8.08 3.81
N TRP A 87 8.55 -7.89 3.27
CA TRP A 87 9.81 -8.05 4.00
C TRP A 87 9.88 -7.15 5.25
N LEU A 88 9.49 -5.89 5.10
CA LEU A 88 9.46 -4.93 6.22
C LEU A 88 8.48 -5.35 7.31
N GLY A 89 7.28 -5.78 6.93
CA GLY A 89 6.26 -6.29 7.85
C GLY A 89 6.74 -7.51 8.64
N GLU A 90 7.37 -8.46 7.96
CA GLU A 90 7.94 -9.65 8.60
C GLU A 90 9.07 -9.28 9.57
N ARG A 91 9.96 -8.39 9.16
CA ARG A 91 11.12 -8.00 9.96
C ARG A 91 10.69 -7.27 11.24
N ILE A 92 9.78 -6.31 11.14
CA ILE A 92 9.23 -5.60 12.30
C ILE A 92 8.52 -6.58 13.24
N THR A 93 7.77 -7.54 12.70
CA THR A 93 7.09 -8.55 13.49
C THR A 93 8.07 -9.44 14.27
N VAL A 94 9.16 -9.86 13.63
CA VAL A 94 10.22 -10.66 14.29
C VAL A 94 10.89 -9.85 15.41
N ASP A 95 11.20 -8.58 15.17
CA ASP A 95 11.83 -7.72 16.17
C ASP A 95 10.91 -7.50 17.39
N VAL A 96 9.61 -7.30 17.17
CA VAL A 96 8.60 -7.20 18.24
C VAL A 96 8.53 -8.51 19.02
N LYS A 97 8.42 -9.66 18.33
CA LYS A 97 8.39 -10.99 18.96
C LYS A 97 9.61 -11.22 19.83
N ASN A 98 10.82 -10.95 19.32
CA ASN A 98 12.06 -11.14 20.03
C ASN A 98 12.13 -10.27 21.30
N LYS A 99 11.68 -9.02 21.23
CA LYS A 99 11.67 -8.11 22.38
C LYS A 99 10.68 -8.55 23.45
N VAL A 100 9.47 -8.95 23.05
CA VAL A 100 8.46 -9.48 23.99
C VAL A 100 8.95 -10.78 24.61
N TYR A 101 9.50 -11.70 23.82
CA TYR A 101 10.01 -12.98 24.31
C TYR A 101 11.16 -12.76 25.30
N ALA A 102 12.11 -11.89 24.98
CA ALA A 102 13.19 -11.55 25.92
C ALA A 102 12.66 -10.96 27.23
N HIS A 103 11.59 -10.14 27.18
CA HIS A 103 10.96 -9.60 28.37
C HIS A 103 10.26 -10.69 29.20
N VAL A 104 9.56 -11.61 28.55
CA VAL A 104 8.89 -12.74 29.22
C VAL A 104 9.91 -13.63 29.94
N LEU A 105 11.06 -13.92 29.32
CA LEU A 105 12.12 -14.73 29.94
C LEU A 105 12.74 -14.10 31.20
N GLN A 106 12.60 -12.79 31.38
CA GLN A 106 13.11 -12.07 32.55
C GLN A 106 12.09 -12.00 33.70
N GLN A 107 10.87 -12.57 33.52
CA GLN A 107 9.86 -12.57 34.55
C GLN A 107 10.22 -13.55 35.69
N SER A 108 9.68 -13.27 36.88
CA SER A 108 9.90 -14.11 38.05
C SER A 108 9.28 -15.51 37.89
N PRO A 109 9.78 -16.55 38.60
CA PRO A 109 9.15 -17.88 38.60
C PRO A 109 7.68 -17.85 38.96
N THR A 110 7.26 -16.97 39.86
CA THR A 110 5.87 -16.77 40.28
C THR A 110 4.94 -16.39 39.13
N PHE A 111 5.44 -15.67 38.12
CA PHE A 111 4.69 -15.35 36.91
C PHE A 111 4.31 -16.62 36.13
N PHE A 112 5.20 -17.59 36.03
CA PHE A 112 4.99 -18.86 35.32
C PHE A 112 4.14 -19.86 36.11
N GLU A 113 4.04 -19.71 37.43
CA GLU A 113 3.13 -20.49 38.26
C GLU A 113 1.66 -20.07 38.08
N THR A 114 1.44 -18.78 37.82
CA THR A 114 0.09 -18.19 37.65
C THR A 114 -0.35 -18.08 36.19
N THR A 115 0.58 -18.05 35.24
CA THR A 115 0.30 -17.85 33.82
C THR A 115 0.79 -19.03 33.00
N HIS A 116 -0.12 -19.68 32.29
CA HIS A 116 0.27 -20.81 31.44
C HIS A 116 1.14 -20.33 30.27
N SER A 117 2.33 -20.90 30.14
CA SER A 117 3.28 -20.59 29.06
C SER A 117 2.67 -20.74 27.66
N GLY A 118 1.74 -21.68 27.48
CA GLY A 118 0.99 -21.85 26.23
C GLY A 118 0.07 -20.66 25.90
N GLU A 119 -0.53 -20.00 26.89
CA GLU A 119 -1.35 -18.80 26.67
C GLU A 119 -0.48 -17.61 26.20
N VAL A 120 0.66 -17.41 26.85
CA VAL A 120 1.62 -16.35 26.47
C VAL A 120 2.10 -16.56 25.02
N LEU A 121 2.43 -17.80 24.66
CA LEU A 121 2.91 -18.14 23.32
C LEU A 121 1.82 -17.98 22.24
N SER A 122 0.58 -18.36 22.56
CA SER A 122 -0.57 -18.21 21.69
C SER A 122 -0.88 -16.72 21.44
N ARG A 123 -0.92 -15.89 22.47
CA ARG A 123 -1.12 -14.44 22.34
C ARG A 123 0.02 -13.80 21.57
N LEU A 124 1.28 -14.16 21.84
CA LEU A 124 2.44 -13.63 21.11
C LEU A 124 2.36 -13.96 19.61
N SER A 125 1.84 -15.12 19.25
CA SER A 125 1.69 -15.53 17.86
C SER A 125 0.53 -14.80 17.17
N SER A 126 -0.65 -14.75 17.81
CA SER A 126 -1.84 -14.09 17.24
C SER A 126 -1.66 -12.58 17.09
N ASP A 127 -1.16 -11.92 18.13
CA ASP A 127 -0.98 -10.46 18.13
C ASP A 127 0.13 -10.03 17.15
N ALA A 128 1.17 -10.84 17.01
CA ALA A 128 2.21 -10.59 16.02
C ALA A 128 1.70 -10.74 14.58
N THR A 129 0.79 -11.67 14.31
CA THR A 129 0.14 -11.80 12.99
C THR A 129 -0.72 -10.57 12.68
N LEU A 130 -1.42 -10.01 13.66
CA LEU A 130 -2.14 -8.75 13.50
C LEU A 130 -1.20 -7.58 13.16
N ILE A 131 -0.06 -7.47 13.85
CA ILE A 131 0.95 -6.44 13.55
C ILE A 131 1.48 -6.60 12.14
N GLN A 132 1.81 -7.82 11.71
CA GLN A 132 2.27 -8.11 10.35
C GLN A 132 1.23 -7.69 9.29
N THR A 133 -0.04 -8.01 9.53
CA THR A 133 -1.14 -7.65 8.63
C THR A 133 -1.32 -6.14 8.55
N VAL A 134 -1.30 -5.44 9.68
CA VAL A 134 -1.47 -3.98 9.72
C VAL A 134 -0.30 -3.27 9.06
N VAL A 135 0.94 -3.62 9.41
CA VAL A 135 2.15 -2.95 8.90
C VAL A 135 2.43 -3.37 7.45
N GLY A 136 2.35 -4.67 7.15
CA GLY A 136 2.74 -5.21 5.85
C GLY A 136 1.69 -4.98 4.77
N SER A 137 0.41 -5.17 5.05
CA SER A 137 -0.63 -5.10 4.01
C SER A 137 -1.56 -3.88 4.15
N SER A 138 -2.20 -3.69 5.29
CA SER A 138 -3.25 -2.67 5.44
C SER A 138 -2.72 -1.25 5.27
N LEU A 139 -1.58 -0.92 5.89
CA LEU A 139 -0.97 0.41 5.78
C LEU A 139 -0.50 0.68 4.34
N SER A 140 0.15 -0.30 3.71
CA SER A 140 0.62 -0.17 2.33
C SER A 140 -0.54 -0.03 1.34
N MET A 141 -1.62 -0.80 1.52
CA MET A 141 -2.80 -0.73 0.67
C MET A 141 -3.55 0.58 0.86
N GLY A 142 -3.72 1.04 2.11
CA GLY A 142 -4.32 2.32 2.43
C GLY A 142 -3.54 3.49 1.81
N LEU A 143 -2.21 3.50 1.96
CA LEU A 143 -1.36 4.54 1.39
C LEU A 143 -1.37 4.52 -0.15
N ARG A 144 -1.35 3.32 -0.76
CA ARG A 144 -1.50 3.17 -2.22
C ARG A 144 -2.83 3.77 -2.70
N ASN A 145 -3.93 3.41 -2.05
CA ASN A 145 -5.25 3.91 -2.43
C ASN A 145 -5.36 5.42 -2.27
N LEU A 146 -4.74 5.98 -1.24
CA LEU A 146 -4.68 7.43 -1.04
C LEU A 146 -3.89 8.11 -2.16
N VAL A 147 -2.69 7.63 -2.49
CA VAL A 147 -1.87 8.18 -3.58
C VAL A 147 -2.59 8.05 -4.92
N MET A 148 -3.21 6.90 -5.19
CA MET A 148 -3.99 6.70 -6.41
C MET A 148 -5.24 7.60 -6.47
N GLY A 149 -5.95 7.76 -5.36
CA GLY A 149 -7.11 8.64 -5.27
C GLY A 149 -6.76 10.10 -5.52
N VAL A 150 -5.70 10.59 -4.88
CA VAL A 150 -5.19 11.97 -5.11
C VAL A 150 -4.70 12.13 -6.55
N GLY A 151 -3.96 11.17 -7.08
CA GLY A 151 -3.48 11.19 -8.45
C GLY A 151 -4.60 11.15 -9.49
N ALA A 152 -5.61 10.31 -9.28
CA ALA A 152 -6.78 10.24 -10.15
C ALA A 152 -7.60 11.54 -10.12
N MET A 153 -7.78 12.14 -8.93
CA MET A 153 -8.44 13.45 -8.81
C MET A 153 -7.65 14.54 -9.53
N ALA A 154 -6.33 14.59 -9.35
CA ALA A 154 -5.49 15.57 -10.03
C ALA A 154 -5.57 15.41 -11.56
N MET A 155 -5.53 14.18 -12.04
CA MET A 155 -5.64 13.87 -13.47
C MET A 155 -7.03 14.23 -14.03
N LEU A 156 -8.09 14.01 -13.27
CA LEU A 156 -9.45 14.38 -13.66
C LEU A 156 -9.62 15.90 -13.75
N VAL A 157 -9.08 16.65 -12.78
CA VAL A 157 -9.09 18.13 -12.81
C VAL A 157 -8.36 18.66 -14.03
N TRP A 158 -7.19 18.04 -14.36
CA TRP A 158 -6.40 18.44 -15.51
C TRP A 158 -7.08 18.14 -16.84
N THR A 159 -7.76 16.99 -16.95
CA THR A 159 -8.34 16.52 -18.20
C THR A 159 -9.71 17.16 -18.47
N ASN A 160 -10.56 17.28 -17.44
CA ASN A 160 -11.90 17.85 -17.60
C ASN A 160 -12.46 18.36 -16.26
N PRO A 161 -12.33 19.67 -15.96
CA PRO A 161 -12.81 20.26 -14.71
C PRO A 161 -14.33 20.11 -14.49
N TRP A 162 -15.11 20.03 -15.57
CA TRP A 162 -16.56 19.87 -15.51
C TRP A 162 -16.96 18.48 -15.01
N LEU A 163 -16.28 17.43 -15.45
CA LEU A 163 -16.49 16.07 -14.93
C LEU A 163 -16.14 15.98 -13.45
N MET A 164 -15.11 16.69 -13.00
CA MET A 164 -14.74 16.76 -11.59
C MET A 164 -15.88 17.34 -10.72
N PHE A 165 -16.56 18.37 -11.22
CA PHE A 165 -17.72 18.96 -10.52
C PHE A 165 -18.85 17.94 -10.39
N GLN A 166 -19.17 17.21 -11.47
CA GLN A 166 -20.20 16.16 -11.44
C GLN A 166 -19.86 15.03 -10.47
N VAL A 167 -18.61 14.57 -10.43
CA VAL A 167 -18.16 13.54 -9.48
C VAL A 167 -18.31 14.03 -8.05
N LYS A 168 -17.94 15.27 -7.74
CA LYS A 168 -18.15 15.85 -6.41
C LYS A 168 -19.61 15.90 -5.99
N VAL A 169 -20.49 16.29 -6.90
CA VAL A 169 -21.94 16.33 -6.65
C VAL A 169 -22.48 14.92 -6.36
N VAL A 170 -22.08 13.92 -7.16
CA VAL A 170 -22.50 12.53 -6.94
C VAL A 170 -21.96 11.99 -5.62
N MET A 171 -20.70 12.25 -5.26
CA MET A 171 -20.12 11.83 -3.97
C MET A 171 -20.87 12.47 -2.79
N ALA A 172 -21.17 13.76 -2.85
CA ALA A 172 -21.95 14.45 -1.82
C ALA A 172 -23.37 13.89 -1.67
N LEU A 173 -24.02 13.52 -2.80
CA LEU A 173 -25.33 12.86 -2.80
C LEU A 173 -25.29 11.47 -2.15
N VAL A 174 -24.25 10.67 -2.46
CA VAL A 174 -24.07 9.33 -1.89
C VAL A 174 -23.76 9.41 -0.38
N GLU A 175 -22.95 10.38 0.04
CA GLU A 175 -22.67 10.62 1.45
C GLU A 175 -23.93 11.01 2.22
N HIS A 176 -24.76 11.87 1.63
CA HIS A 176 -26.04 12.28 2.24
C HIS A 176 -27.05 11.13 2.33
N THR A 177 -27.06 10.20 1.35
CA THR A 177 -27.97 9.03 1.35
C THR A 177 -27.52 7.92 2.31
N ASN A 178 -26.23 7.83 2.68
CA ASN A 178 -25.73 6.83 3.60
C ASN A 178 -25.78 7.27 5.08
N VAL A 179 -26.23 8.48 5.37
CA VAL A 179 -26.39 9.03 6.73
C VAL A 179 -27.81 8.82 7.28
N TYR A 180 -28.71 8.31 6.44
CA TYR A 180 -30.09 7.91 6.83
C TYR A 180 -30.28 6.40 6.67
#